data_3e55843973de618b36006901f15e56ff
#
_entry.id   3e55843973de618b36006901f15e56ff
#
_cell.length_a   1.000
_cell.length_b   1.000
_cell.length_c   1.000
_cell.angle_alpha   90.00
_cell.angle_beta   90.00
_cell.angle_gamma   90.00
#
_symmetry.space_group_name_H-M   'P 1'
#
loop_
_entity.id
_entity.type
_entity.pdbx_description
1 polymer ?
#
loop_
_entity_poly.entity_id
_entity_poly.type
_entity_poly.pdbx_seq_one_letter_code
_entity_poly.pdbx_strand_id
1 'polypeptide(L)'
;MLFGTNKEEYYLREIERLSGMTIGAIQQEANKLEKLDLIKKRRDGNRLFFKANDLHPLYNVIKQMVYRTNGLVDLMAQSLDVRDIDYAFIFGSVASNTERPESDVDLFIVGNIGLRDISKLLKEASGKIDREINPHVMTRKELMKRIKNNDHFISGVLNSKKIFIKGDENEFERLGRKRMDQAPSNE
;
A
#
# COMPACT_ATOMS: atom_id res chain seq x y z
N MET A 1 -1.92 -10.26 -7.57
CA MET A 1 -2.70 -9.93 -8.77
C MET A 1 -4.12 -10.50 -8.69
N LEU A 2 -4.41 -11.79 -8.92
CA LEU A 2 -5.78 -12.33 -8.95
C LEU A 2 -6.60 -12.14 -7.66
N PHE A 3 -5.96 -12.12 -6.50
CA PHE A 3 -6.61 -11.93 -5.19
C PHE A 3 -6.48 -10.52 -4.63
N GLY A 4 -5.66 -9.66 -5.21
CA GLY A 4 -5.32 -8.35 -4.64
C GLY A 4 -5.82 -7.14 -5.44
N THR A 5 -6.61 -7.34 -6.49
CA THR A 5 -7.12 -6.24 -7.32
C THR A 5 -8.63 -6.33 -7.47
N ASN A 6 -9.26 -5.22 -7.89
CA ASN A 6 -10.69 -5.17 -8.18
C ASN A 6 -11.05 -5.73 -9.54
N LYS A 7 -10.08 -6.09 -10.35
CA LYS A 7 -10.35 -6.65 -11.65
C LYS A 7 -10.75 -8.11 -11.48
N GLU A 8 -11.96 -8.44 -11.91
CA GLU A 8 -12.54 -9.78 -11.73
C GLU A 8 -11.76 -10.87 -12.47
N GLU A 9 -11.25 -10.58 -13.68
CA GLU A 9 -10.51 -11.56 -14.49
C GLU A 9 -9.37 -10.91 -15.28
N TYR A 10 -8.32 -11.69 -15.52
CA TYR A 10 -7.16 -11.31 -16.33
C TYR A 10 -6.96 -12.28 -17.46
N TYR A 11 -6.67 -11.81 -18.67
CA TYR A 11 -6.26 -12.70 -19.75
C TYR A 11 -4.74 -12.95 -19.73
N LEU A 12 -4.33 -14.08 -20.29
CA LEU A 12 -2.98 -14.62 -20.15
C LEU A 12 -1.85 -13.62 -20.48
N ARG A 13 -1.96 -12.90 -21.61
CA ARG A 13 -0.93 -11.90 -22.00
C ARG A 13 -0.93 -10.66 -21.13
N GLU A 14 -2.02 -10.35 -20.47
CA GLU A 14 -2.06 -9.27 -19.51
C GLU A 14 -1.30 -9.65 -18.22
N ILE A 15 -1.46 -10.90 -17.76
CA ILE A 15 -0.70 -11.42 -16.64
C ILE A 15 0.80 -11.41 -16.98
N GLU A 16 1.19 -11.82 -18.21
CA GLU A 16 2.57 -11.76 -18.69
C GLU A 16 3.14 -10.34 -18.58
N ARG A 17 2.43 -9.36 -19.12
CA ARG A 17 2.86 -7.95 -19.09
C ARG A 17 3.00 -7.40 -17.68
N LEU A 18 2.06 -7.74 -16.79
CA LEU A 18 2.02 -7.20 -15.43
C LEU A 18 2.97 -7.91 -14.47
N SER A 19 3.25 -9.21 -14.68
CA SER A 19 4.10 -10.00 -13.79
C SER A 19 5.57 -10.08 -14.25
N GLY A 20 5.83 -9.80 -15.53
CA GLY A 20 7.15 -10.06 -16.14
C GLY A 20 7.47 -11.55 -16.33
N MET A 21 6.54 -12.46 -16.02
CA MET A 21 6.72 -13.90 -16.18
C MET A 21 6.44 -14.33 -17.63
N THR A 22 7.09 -15.39 -18.08
CA THR A 22 6.78 -15.97 -19.40
C THR A 22 5.41 -16.66 -19.42
N ILE A 23 4.77 -16.73 -20.58
CA ILE A 23 3.47 -17.42 -20.77
C ILE A 23 3.50 -18.87 -20.24
N GLY A 24 4.59 -19.60 -20.52
CA GLY A 24 4.75 -20.98 -20.04
C GLY A 24 4.77 -21.11 -18.52
N ALA A 25 5.49 -20.21 -17.84
CA ALA A 25 5.53 -20.16 -16.38
C ALA A 25 4.16 -19.82 -15.78
N ILE A 26 3.46 -18.82 -16.37
CA ILE A 26 2.11 -18.45 -15.93
C ILE A 26 1.14 -19.62 -16.08
N GLN A 27 1.16 -20.32 -17.22
CA GLN A 27 0.29 -21.48 -17.42
C GLN A 27 0.57 -22.61 -16.44
N GLN A 28 1.85 -22.86 -16.14
CA GLN A 28 2.26 -23.88 -15.17
C GLN A 28 1.73 -23.54 -13.76
N GLU A 29 1.93 -22.31 -13.30
CA GLU A 29 1.44 -21.88 -11.99
C GLU A 29 -0.10 -21.82 -11.94
N ALA A 30 -0.74 -21.29 -12.99
CA ALA A 30 -2.20 -21.26 -13.08
C ALA A 30 -2.81 -22.68 -13.03
N ASN A 31 -2.20 -23.67 -13.68
CA ASN A 31 -2.68 -25.05 -13.64
C ASN A 31 -2.56 -25.66 -12.21
N LYS A 32 -1.53 -25.27 -11.43
CA LYS A 32 -1.40 -25.69 -10.02
C LYS A 32 -2.52 -25.08 -9.18
N LEU A 33 -2.76 -23.77 -9.32
CA LEU A 33 -3.81 -23.04 -8.60
C LEU A 33 -5.22 -23.54 -8.98
N GLU A 34 -5.44 -23.87 -10.26
CA GLU A 34 -6.69 -24.46 -10.74
C GLU A 34 -6.95 -25.84 -10.14
N LYS A 35 -5.92 -26.70 -10.05
CA LYS A 35 -6.05 -28.02 -9.37
C LYS A 35 -6.39 -27.92 -7.89
N LEU A 36 -6.01 -26.82 -7.24
CA LEU A 36 -6.37 -26.51 -5.86
C LEU A 36 -7.72 -25.79 -5.76
N ASP A 37 -8.43 -25.61 -6.86
CA ASP A 37 -9.68 -24.84 -6.97
C ASP A 37 -9.59 -23.38 -6.49
N LEU A 38 -8.39 -22.81 -6.38
CA LEU A 38 -8.15 -21.44 -5.95
C LEU A 38 -8.46 -20.41 -7.03
N ILE A 39 -8.36 -20.81 -8.30
CA ILE A 39 -8.71 -19.98 -9.45
C ILE A 39 -9.61 -20.73 -10.41
N LYS A 40 -10.39 -19.99 -11.18
CA LYS A 40 -11.19 -20.49 -12.31
C LYS A 40 -10.57 -20.04 -13.61
N LYS A 41 -10.65 -20.90 -14.62
CA LYS A 41 -10.17 -20.65 -15.95
C LYS A 41 -11.35 -20.64 -16.94
N ARG A 42 -11.41 -19.64 -17.80
CA ARG A 42 -12.42 -19.47 -18.83
C ARG A 42 -11.75 -19.19 -20.17
N ARG A 43 -12.22 -19.82 -21.22
CA ARG A 43 -11.81 -19.53 -22.59
C ARG A 43 -12.88 -18.70 -23.31
N ASP A 44 -12.44 -17.68 -24.02
CA ASP A 44 -13.29 -16.87 -24.88
C ASP A 44 -12.57 -16.64 -26.20
N GLY A 45 -13.05 -17.32 -27.25
CA GLY A 45 -12.33 -17.44 -28.52
C GLY A 45 -10.92 -17.97 -28.31
N ASN A 46 -9.92 -17.21 -28.77
CA ASN A 46 -8.50 -17.56 -28.62
C ASN A 46 -7.87 -17.01 -27.31
N ARG A 47 -8.67 -16.41 -26.43
CA ARG A 47 -8.17 -15.82 -25.18
C ARG A 47 -8.48 -16.72 -24.00
N LEU A 48 -7.49 -16.86 -23.12
CA LEU A 48 -7.60 -17.59 -21.87
C LEU A 48 -7.62 -16.59 -20.71
N PHE A 49 -8.68 -16.62 -19.92
CA PHE A 49 -8.91 -15.76 -18.78
C PHE A 49 -8.80 -16.55 -17.48
N PHE A 50 -8.31 -15.90 -16.45
CA PHE A 50 -8.16 -16.42 -15.10
C PHE A 50 -8.80 -15.46 -14.11
N LYS A 51 -9.55 -16.01 -13.15
CA LYS A 51 -10.07 -15.27 -12.00
C LYS A 51 -9.89 -16.04 -10.70
N ALA A 52 -9.80 -15.35 -9.59
CA ALA A 52 -9.86 -16.01 -8.29
C ALA A 52 -11.23 -16.70 -8.11
N ASN A 53 -11.23 -17.85 -7.45
CA ASN A 53 -12.47 -18.54 -7.09
C ASN A 53 -13.00 -17.96 -5.79
N ASP A 54 -13.93 -17.04 -5.89
CA ASP A 54 -14.57 -16.34 -4.77
C ASP A 54 -15.45 -17.25 -3.88
N LEU A 55 -15.82 -18.43 -4.38
CA LEU A 55 -16.55 -19.47 -3.62
C LEU A 55 -15.63 -20.42 -2.85
N HIS A 56 -14.30 -20.32 -3.06
CA HIS A 56 -13.37 -21.20 -2.35
C HIS A 56 -13.29 -20.84 -0.85
N PRO A 57 -13.31 -21.83 0.08
CA PRO A 57 -13.28 -21.55 1.52
C PRO A 57 -12.10 -20.69 1.98
N LEU A 58 -10.94 -20.79 1.33
CA LEU A 58 -9.76 -19.99 1.63
C LEU A 58 -9.70 -18.66 0.90
N TYR A 59 -10.68 -18.31 0.06
CA TYR A 59 -10.63 -17.08 -0.75
C TYR A 59 -10.38 -15.82 0.09
N ASN A 60 -11.17 -15.62 1.15
CA ASN A 60 -11.03 -14.46 2.02
C ASN A 60 -9.69 -14.46 2.78
N VAL A 61 -9.22 -15.63 3.21
CA VAL A 61 -7.92 -15.76 3.90
C VAL A 61 -6.78 -15.38 2.97
N ILE A 62 -6.75 -15.93 1.74
CA ILE A 62 -5.72 -15.62 0.75
C ILE A 62 -5.78 -14.15 0.36
N LYS A 63 -6.97 -13.60 0.16
CA LYS A 63 -7.18 -12.18 -0.14
C LYS A 63 -6.60 -11.29 0.96
N GLN A 64 -6.87 -11.59 2.22
CA GLN A 64 -6.28 -10.88 3.36
C GLN A 64 -4.75 -11.01 3.40
N MET A 65 -4.21 -12.21 3.15
CA MET A 65 -2.75 -12.40 3.08
C MET A 65 -2.11 -11.54 2.00
N VAL A 66 -2.72 -11.48 0.81
CA VAL A 66 -2.22 -10.65 -0.31
C VAL A 66 -2.30 -9.17 0.04
N TYR A 67 -3.38 -8.72 0.67
CA TYR A 67 -3.49 -7.31 1.10
C TYR A 67 -2.51 -6.94 2.21
N ARG A 68 -2.21 -7.86 3.12
CA ARG A 68 -1.21 -7.64 4.18
C ARG A 68 0.23 -7.62 3.69
N THR A 69 0.50 -8.21 2.54
CA THR A 69 1.84 -8.17 1.91
C THR A 69 1.96 -6.96 0.98
N ASN A 70 1.80 -7.16 -0.33
CA ASN A 70 2.00 -6.12 -1.34
C ASN A 70 0.70 -5.41 -1.74
N GLY A 71 -0.46 -6.07 -1.54
CA GLY A 71 -1.74 -5.54 -2.01
C GLY A 71 -2.21 -4.27 -1.29
N LEU A 72 -1.85 -4.08 -0.01
CA LEU A 72 -2.15 -2.86 0.74
C LEU A 72 -1.44 -1.65 0.15
N VAL A 73 -0.15 -1.79 -0.12
CA VAL A 73 0.68 -0.71 -0.70
C VAL A 73 0.20 -0.34 -2.10
N ASP A 74 -0.03 -1.34 -2.96
CA ASP A 74 -0.50 -1.12 -4.33
C ASP A 74 -1.88 -0.46 -4.36
N LEU A 75 -2.79 -0.88 -3.48
CA LEU A 75 -4.13 -0.31 -3.37
C LEU A 75 -4.10 1.15 -2.93
N MET A 76 -3.26 1.46 -1.94
CA MET A 76 -3.07 2.83 -1.48
C MET A 76 -2.35 3.68 -2.51
N ALA A 77 -1.35 3.15 -3.21
CA ALA A 77 -0.66 3.86 -4.27
C ALA A 77 -1.62 4.31 -5.38
N GLN A 78 -2.54 3.43 -5.80
CA GLN A 78 -3.57 3.78 -6.77
C GLN A 78 -4.53 4.86 -6.24
N SER A 79 -4.92 4.79 -4.97
CA SER A 79 -5.84 5.76 -4.36
C SER A 79 -5.19 7.13 -4.10
N LEU A 80 -3.87 7.16 -3.86
CA LEU A 80 -3.10 8.35 -3.50
C LEU A 80 -2.25 8.90 -4.65
N ASP A 81 -2.47 8.44 -5.89
CA ASP A 81 -1.79 9.01 -7.07
C ASP A 81 -2.41 10.36 -7.47
N VAL A 82 -2.33 11.31 -6.57
CA VAL A 82 -2.82 12.69 -6.70
C VAL A 82 -1.63 13.64 -6.68
N ARG A 83 -1.62 14.65 -7.55
CA ARG A 83 -0.50 15.61 -7.70
C ARG A 83 -0.18 16.37 -6.41
N ASP A 84 -1.20 16.64 -5.59
CA ASP A 84 -1.07 17.42 -4.37
C ASP A 84 -0.48 16.67 -3.17
N ILE A 85 -0.03 15.42 -3.37
CA ILE A 85 0.65 14.61 -2.37
C ILE A 85 2.13 14.49 -2.73
N ASP A 86 3.00 14.98 -1.85
CA ASP A 86 4.47 14.89 -1.98
C ASP A 86 4.98 13.53 -1.45
N TYR A 87 4.53 13.13 -0.25
CA TYR A 87 4.90 11.88 0.40
C TYR A 87 3.67 11.20 0.99
N ALA A 88 3.62 9.88 0.87
CA ALA A 88 2.67 9.04 1.58
C ALA A 88 3.34 7.73 2.00
N PHE A 89 3.21 7.34 3.26
CA PHE A 89 3.76 6.09 3.79
C PHE A 89 2.96 5.55 4.96
N ILE A 90 2.96 4.23 5.11
CA ILE A 90 2.44 3.54 6.28
C ILE A 90 3.51 3.54 7.36
N PHE A 91 3.12 3.75 8.62
CA PHE A 91 3.99 3.67 9.78
C PHE A 91 3.31 2.87 10.91
N GLY A 92 3.85 2.89 12.12
CA GLY A 92 3.25 2.22 13.27
C GLY A 92 3.38 0.69 13.22
N SER A 93 2.37 -0.01 13.72
CA SER A 93 2.40 -1.46 13.93
C SER A 93 2.51 -2.25 12.62
N VAL A 94 1.84 -1.79 11.56
CA VAL A 94 1.87 -2.42 10.23
C VAL A 94 3.27 -2.38 9.63
N ALA A 95 3.91 -1.21 9.65
CA ALA A 95 5.27 -1.06 9.11
C ALA A 95 6.33 -1.81 9.96
N SER A 96 6.06 -1.99 11.24
CA SER A 96 6.95 -2.69 12.18
C SER A 96 6.75 -4.19 12.21
N ASN A 97 5.74 -4.74 11.51
CA ASN A 97 5.31 -6.15 11.57
C ASN A 97 4.91 -6.60 13.00
N THR A 98 4.36 -5.70 13.80
CA THR A 98 3.87 -5.97 15.17
C THR A 98 2.35 -5.84 15.27
N GLU A 99 1.66 -5.73 14.15
CA GLU A 99 0.22 -5.57 14.05
C GLU A 99 -0.55 -6.79 14.55
N ARG A 100 -1.77 -6.53 15.02
CA ARG A 100 -2.80 -7.54 15.27
C ARG A 100 -3.81 -7.50 14.12
N PRO A 101 -4.65 -8.54 13.94
CA PRO A 101 -5.67 -8.57 12.89
C PRO A 101 -6.56 -7.33 12.86
N GLU A 102 -6.89 -6.77 14.01
CA GLU A 102 -7.77 -5.61 14.17
C GLU A 102 -7.02 -4.26 14.21
N SER A 103 -5.70 -4.25 14.06
CA SER A 103 -4.93 -3.01 14.10
C SER A 103 -5.27 -2.11 12.91
N ASP A 104 -5.46 -0.83 13.16
CA ASP A 104 -5.63 0.19 12.13
C ASP A 104 -4.37 0.32 11.29
N VAL A 105 -4.52 0.88 10.11
CA VAL A 105 -3.41 1.22 9.22
C VAL A 105 -3.08 2.69 9.40
N ASP A 106 -2.01 2.99 10.12
CA ASP A 106 -1.55 4.36 10.30
C ASP A 106 -0.88 4.86 9.02
N LEU A 107 -1.47 5.88 8.40
CA LEU A 107 -1.03 6.44 7.13
C LEU A 107 -0.58 7.89 7.33
N PHE A 108 0.67 8.20 6.97
CA PHE A 108 1.19 9.56 7.02
C PHE A 108 1.22 10.17 5.61
N ILE A 109 0.69 11.37 5.47
CA ILE A 109 0.59 12.07 4.18
C ILE A 109 1.13 13.48 4.33
N VAL A 110 2.04 13.86 3.45
CA VAL A 110 2.54 15.22 3.29
C VAL A 110 2.12 15.74 1.95
N GLY A 111 1.40 16.87 1.93
CA GLY A 111 0.91 17.44 0.70
C GLY A 111 -0.01 18.62 0.92
N ASN A 112 -0.47 19.22 -0.16
CA ASN A 112 -1.43 20.34 -0.13
C ASN A 112 -2.86 19.85 -0.35
N ILE A 113 -3.27 18.86 0.43
CA ILE A 113 -4.58 18.20 0.35
C ILE A 113 -5.23 18.14 1.72
N GLY A 114 -6.54 18.28 1.79
CA GLY A 114 -7.30 18.24 3.04
C GLY A 114 -7.60 16.84 3.52
N LEU A 115 -7.71 16.66 4.85
CA LEU A 115 -8.10 15.39 5.47
C LEU A 115 -9.40 14.85 4.90
N ARG A 116 -10.38 15.71 4.62
CA ARG A 116 -11.68 15.31 4.06
C ARG A 116 -11.56 14.69 2.67
N ASP A 117 -10.67 15.20 1.84
CA ASP A 117 -10.47 14.68 0.48
C ASP A 117 -9.67 13.37 0.52
N ILE A 118 -8.67 13.29 1.39
CA ILE A 118 -7.97 12.03 1.67
C ILE A 118 -8.93 10.94 2.16
N SER A 119 -9.82 11.26 3.11
CA SER A 119 -10.80 10.29 3.63
C SER A 119 -11.74 9.75 2.55
N LYS A 120 -12.11 10.59 1.56
CA LYS A 120 -12.89 10.13 0.40
C LYS A 120 -12.10 9.18 -0.49
N LEU A 121 -10.83 9.50 -0.78
CA LEU A 121 -9.94 8.67 -1.61
C LEU A 121 -9.69 7.30 -0.96
N LEU A 122 -9.55 7.28 0.36
CA LEU A 122 -9.25 6.06 1.12
C LEU A 122 -10.47 5.21 1.45
N LYS A 123 -11.69 5.72 1.31
CA LYS A 123 -12.92 5.00 1.65
C LYS A 123 -13.05 3.67 0.92
N GLU A 124 -12.74 3.66 -0.36
CA GLU A 124 -12.78 2.45 -1.19
C GLU A 124 -11.65 1.48 -0.80
N ALA A 125 -10.46 1.99 -0.50
CA ALA A 125 -9.32 1.19 -0.05
C ALA A 125 -9.63 0.52 1.30
N SER A 126 -10.14 1.27 2.28
CA SER A 126 -10.55 0.76 3.60
C SER A 126 -11.56 -0.38 3.48
N GLY A 127 -12.59 -0.22 2.63
CA GLY A 127 -13.59 -1.28 2.41
C GLY A 127 -13.03 -2.56 1.78
N LYS A 128 -11.94 -2.46 1.01
CA LYS A 128 -11.29 -3.61 0.37
C LYS A 128 -10.38 -4.40 1.30
N ILE A 129 -9.70 -3.72 2.23
CA ILE A 129 -8.77 -4.35 3.17
C ILE A 129 -9.45 -4.81 4.46
N ASP A 130 -10.72 -4.45 4.65
CA ASP A 130 -11.49 -4.70 5.89
C ASP A 130 -10.75 -4.23 7.15
N ARG A 131 -10.11 -3.04 7.04
CA ARG A 131 -9.38 -2.38 8.14
C ARG A 131 -9.60 -0.89 8.08
N GLU A 132 -9.61 -0.27 9.25
CA GLU A 132 -9.64 1.18 9.34
C GLU A 132 -8.28 1.77 8.91
N ILE A 133 -8.33 2.85 8.13
CA ILE A 133 -7.15 3.62 7.75
C ILE A 133 -7.21 4.93 8.52
N ASN A 134 -6.18 5.19 9.30
CA ASN A 134 -6.04 6.38 10.12
C ASN A 134 -5.07 7.38 9.46
N PRO A 135 -5.54 8.34 8.66
CA PRO A 135 -4.68 9.27 7.93
C PRO A 135 -4.24 10.45 8.79
N HIS A 136 -2.95 10.66 8.90
CA HIS A 136 -2.31 11.84 9.45
C HIS A 136 -1.84 12.73 8.30
N VAL A 137 -2.56 13.82 8.04
CA VAL A 137 -2.33 14.70 6.89
C VAL A 137 -1.75 16.03 7.37
N MET A 138 -0.70 16.50 6.71
CA MET A 138 -0.12 17.83 6.96
C MET A 138 0.58 18.38 5.73
N THR A 139 0.71 19.69 5.67
CA THR A 139 1.48 20.35 4.65
C THR A 139 2.99 20.23 4.90
N ARG A 140 3.81 20.35 3.84
CA ARG A 140 5.26 20.38 3.98
C ARG A 140 5.74 21.48 4.94
N LYS A 141 5.07 22.65 4.91
CA LYS A 141 5.37 23.77 5.82
C LYS A 141 5.09 23.40 7.28
N GLU A 142 3.99 22.72 7.54
CA GLU A 142 3.63 22.27 8.88
C GLU A 142 4.58 21.18 9.38
N LEU A 143 4.91 20.20 8.56
CA LEU A 143 5.90 19.16 8.87
C LEU A 143 7.23 19.80 9.30
N MET A 144 7.76 20.73 8.49
CA MET A 144 9.02 21.42 8.81
C MET A 144 8.95 22.22 10.11
N LYS A 145 7.81 22.89 10.38
CA LYS A 145 7.59 23.60 11.66
C LYS A 145 7.59 22.64 12.85
N ARG A 146 6.91 21.49 12.75
CA ARG A 146 6.84 20.48 13.81
C ARG A 146 8.21 19.81 14.03
N ILE A 147 8.94 19.51 12.96
CA ILE A 147 10.33 19.05 13.04
C ILE A 147 11.17 20.08 13.82
N LYS A 148 11.08 21.36 13.48
CA LYS A 148 11.84 22.44 14.16
C LYS A 148 11.52 22.55 15.65
N ASN A 149 10.28 22.28 16.04
CA ASN A 149 9.80 22.40 17.43
C ASN A 149 9.99 21.12 18.26
N ASN A 150 10.71 20.11 17.77
CA ASN A 150 10.87 18.81 18.45
C ASN A 150 9.52 18.16 18.80
N ASP A 151 8.52 18.27 17.92
CA ASP A 151 7.23 17.61 18.13
C ASP A 151 7.44 16.12 18.38
N HIS A 152 6.88 15.62 19.49
CA HIS A 152 7.11 14.24 19.93
C HIS A 152 6.55 13.21 18.95
N PHE A 153 5.35 13.48 18.39
CA PHE A 153 4.73 12.61 17.40
C PHE A 153 5.58 12.53 16.13
N ILE A 154 5.98 13.69 15.58
CA ILE A 154 6.80 13.74 14.36
C ILE A 154 8.16 13.07 14.60
N SER A 155 8.78 13.28 15.75
CA SER A 155 10.04 12.61 16.11
C SER A 155 9.85 11.08 16.14
N GLY A 156 8.74 10.60 16.69
CA GLY A 156 8.37 9.18 16.67
C GLY A 156 8.20 8.65 15.23
N VAL A 157 7.48 9.36 14.38
CA VAL A 157 7.28 8.99 12.98
C VAL A 157 8.60 8.96 12.21
N LEU A 158 9.48 9.96 12.39
CA LEU A 158 10.79 10.01 11.71
C LEU A 158 11.67 8.80 12.07
N ASN A 159 11.61 8.34 13.31
CA ASN A 159 12.41 7.21 13.82
C ASN A 159 11.74 5.84 13.64
N SER A 160 10.47 5.78 13.22
CA SER A 160 9.77 4.52 12.99
C SER A 160 10.14 3.88 11.66
N LYS A 161 9.88 2.57 11.53
CA LYS A 161 9.85 1.89 10.23
C LYS A 161 8.72 2.47 9.38
N LYS A 162 8.96 2.57 8.07
CA LYS A 162 8.01 3.12 7.10
C LYS A 162 7.90 2.18 5.90
N ILE A 163 6.71 2.12 5.31
CA ILE A 163 6.47 1.48 4.02
C ILE A 163 5.99 2.58 3.09
N PHE A 164 6.87 3.05 2.20
CA PHE A 164 6.57 4.15 1.29
C PHE A 164 5.56 3.72 0.22
N ILE A 165 4.58 4.59 -0.01
CA ILE A 165 3.55 4.47 -1.03
C ILE A 165 3.80 5.48 -2.15
N LYS A 166 4.20 6.70 -1.77
CA LYS A 166 4.51 7.80 -2.69
C LYS A 166 5.65 8.65 -2.15
N GLY A 167 6.49 9.17 -3.06
CA GLY A 167 7.67 9.95 -2.74
C GLY A 167 8.91 9.08 -2.49
N ASP A 168 10.08 9.72 -2.40
CA ASP A 168 11.36 9.07 -2.15
C ASP A 168 11.69 9.06 -0.66
N GLU A 169 11.99 7.87 -0.11
CA GLU A 169 12.31 7.68 1.30
C GLU A 169 13.56 8.45 1.73
N ASN A 170 14.61 8.42 0.92
CA ASN A 170 15.87 9.09 1.24
C ASN A 170 15.69 10.62 1.24
N GLU A 171 14.85 11.14 0.33
CA GLU A 171 14.53 12.56 0.30
C GLU A 171 13.75 12.96 1.55
N PHE A 172 12.75 12.16 1.96
CA PHE A 172 11.99 12.39 3.19
C PHE A 172 12.89 12.37 4.43
N GLU A 173 13.77 11.38 4.55
CA GLU A 173 14.71 11.29 5.68
C GLU A 173 15.66 12.49 5.75
N ARG A 174 16.11 13.02 4.61
CA ARG A 174 16.94 14.24 4.58
C ARG A 174 16.21 15.46 5.15
N LEU A 175 14.87 15.53 5.06
CA LEU A 175 14.10 16.58 5.72
C LEU A 175 14.25 16.52 7.25
N GLY A 176 14.30 15.31 7.80
CA GLY A 176 14.55 15.08 9.24
C GLY A 176 15.99 15.36 9.66
N ARG A 177 16.98 14.95 8.84
CA ARG A 177 18.43 15.02 9.16
C ARG A 177 19.00 16.44 9.09
N LYS A 178 18.54 17.30 8.19
CA LYS A 178 19.02 18.72 8.06
C LYS A 178 18.97 19.52 9.37
N ARG A 179 18.49 18.92 10.44
CA ARG A 179 18.36 19.51 11.74
C ARG A 179 19.42 19.09 12.74
N MET A 180 20.03 17.90 12.61
CA MET A 180 21.09 17.47 13.54
C MET A 180 22.34 18.37 13.40
N ASP A 181 22.54 18.96 12.21
CA ASP A 181 23.68 19.84 11.93
C ASP A 181 23.45 21.32 12.32
N GLN A 182 22.25 21.69 12.80
CA GLN A 182 21.89 23.07 13.21
C GLN A 182 21.57 23.22 14.71
N ALA A 183 21.79 22.20 15.52
CA ALA A 183 21.72 22.36 16.96
C ALA A 183 22.94 23.15 17.43
N PRO A 184 22.78 24.34 18.09
CA PRO A 184 23.92 25.04 18.65
C PRO A 184 24.53 24.15 19.74
N SER A 185 25.83 23.90 19.62
CA SER A 185 26.66 23.40 20.71
C SER A 185 26.49 24.38 21.88
N ASN A 186 25.74 23.99 22.90
CA ASN A 186 25.76 24.69 24.17
C ASN A 186 27.11 24.41 24.83
N GLU A 187 28.00 25.38 24.74
CA GLU A 187 29.06 25.57 25.73
C GLU A 187 28.46 26.04 27.05
#